data_d490b512c3ded2136050b89efad3c39d
#
_entry.id   d490b512c3ded2136050b89efad3c39d
#
_cell.length_a   1.000
_cell.length_b   1.000
_cell.length_c   1.000
_cell.angle_alpha   90.00
_cell.angle_beta   90.00
_cell.angle_gamma   90.00
#
_symmetry.space_group_name_H-M   'P 1'
#
loop_
_entity.id
_entity.type
_entity.pdbx_description
1 polymer ?
#
loop_
_entity_poly.entity_id
_entity_poly.type
_entity_poly.pdbx_seq_one_letter_code
_entity_poly.pdbx_strand_id
1 'polypeptide(L)'
;MSTTHEVQNQAPPLTGFSTADDAALLEAVRRDGGGWGEDEIRALGARAGSAEVRDWARMAEASPPVLHTHDRYGHRVDEVEFHPAWHQLMAAAVESGQHAAAWARDRPGAHLVRAAKFYAWAQAEPGHGCPVSMTYAAVPALRAQPDLAAAYEPLLAAAVYDSAPRPPLAKRGLIAGMSMTEKQGGSDVRANTTAAVPAVDGSYLITGHKWFTSAPMSDVFLILAQAPEGLTCFLLPRVLPDGTRNAMRLMRLKDKLGNRSNASAEIEYEQAVAWPVGEPGRGVRTIVEMVNMTRLDCVLGSAAGMRAGLRQALHH
;
A
#
# COMPACT_ATOMS: atom_id res chain seq x y z
N MET A 1 40.91 8.68 7.43
CA MET A 1 40.94 8.09 8.78
C MET A 1 40.79 9.20 9.80
N SER A 2 40.02 9.03 10.86
CA SER A 2 39.97 10.00 11.96
C SER A 2 41.33 10.01 12.66
N THR A 3 41.88 11.16 12.95
CA THR A 3 43.14 11.33 13.71
C THR A 3 42.92 11.62 15.18
N THR A 4 41.65 11.73 15.60
CA THR A 4 41.27 12.13 16.97
C THR A 4 40.89 10.97 17.86
N HIS A 5 40.46 9.83 17.30
CA HIS A 5 40.06 8.65 18.03
C HIS A 5 40.02 7.41 17.12
N GLU A 6 40.10 6.24 17.71
CA GLU A 6 39.83 4.96 17.05
C GLU A 6 38.41 4.49 17.41
N VAL A 7 37.69 3.98 16.40
CA VAL A 7 36.40 3.30 16.62
C VAL A 7 36.69 1.88 17.11
N GLN A 8 36.21 1.56 18.29
CA GLN A 8 36.39 0.25 18.92
C GLN A 8 35.06 -0.45 19.09
N ASN A 9 35.08 -1.76 19.12
CA ASN A 9 33.90 -2.63 19.36
C ASN A 9 32.76 -2.42 18.31
N GLN A 10 33.15 -2.12 17.08
CA GLN A 10 32.19 -2.01 15.96
C GLN A 10 32.41 -3.18 15.00
N ALA A 11 31.36 -3.99 14.81
CA ALA A 11 31.34 -4.97 13.72
C ALA A 11 31.28 -4.24 12.37
N PRO A 12 31.92 -4.77 11.32
CA PRO A 12 31.73 -4.25 9.95
C PRO A 12 30.23 -4.27 9.60
N PRO A 13 29.75 -3.32 8.75
CA PRO A 13 28.36 -3.36 8.30
C PRO A 13 28.01 -4.71 7.64
N LEU A 14 26.86 -5.26 7.99
CA LEU A 14 26.36 -6.48 7.36
C LEU A 14 25.94 -6.16 5.90
N THR A 15 26.63 -6.75 4.94
CA THR A 15 26.40 -6.53 3.51
C THR A 15 26.40 -7.86 2.75
N GLY A 16 25.78 -7.88 1.57
CA GLY A 16 25.84 -9.03 0.66
C GLY A 16 25.15 -10.30 1.18
N PHE A 17 24.09 -10.14 1.96
CA PHE A 17 23.29 -11.25 2.47
C PHE A 17 21.96 -11.42 1.71
N SER A 18 21.31 -12.59 1.85
CA SER A 18 19.95 -12.79 1.35
C SER A 18 18.94 -12.72 2.49
N THR A 19 17.90 -11.88 2.34
CA THR A 19 16.79 -11.83 3.32
C THR A 19 15.93 -13.09 3.29
N ALA A 20 16.00 -13.88 2.21
CA ALA A 20 15.35 -15.18 2.08
C ALA A 20 16.24 -16.36 2.53
N ASP A 21 17.43 -16.10 3.05
CA ASP A 21 18.26 -17.12 3.70
C ASP A 21 17.71 -17.43 5.09
N ASP A 22 16.60 -18.15 5.10
CA ASP A 22 15.78 -18.51 6.23
C ASP A 22 15.21 -19.93 6.00
N ALA A 23 15.82 -20.91 6.64
CA ALA A 23 15.47 -22.32 6.45
C ALA A 23 14.02 -22.61 6.85
N ALA A 24 13.50 -21.93 7.90
CA ALA A 24 12.12 -22.12 8.36
C ALA A 24 11.11 -21.55 7.34
N LEU A 25 11.39 -20.38 6.77
CA LEU A 25 10.58 -19.80 5.71
C LEU A 25 10.49 -20.73 4.48
N LEU A 26 11.64 -21.21 4.00
CA LEU A 26 11.68 -22.00 2.78
C LEU A 26 11.09 -23.40 2.97
N GLU A 27 11.27 -24.00 4.16
CA GLU A 27 10.63 -25.27 4.53
C GLU A 27 9.11 -25.12 4.53
N ALA A 28 8.58 -24.07 5.18
CA ALA A 28 7.15 -23.80 5.21
C ALA A 28 6.58 -23.58 3.80
N VAL A 29 7.29 -22.80 2.96
CA VAL A 29 6.89 -22.57 1.56
C VAL A 29 6.79 -23.88 0.78
N ARG A 30 7.75 -24.80 0.92
CA ARG A 30 7.73 -26.13 0.25
C ARG A 30 6.60 -27.00 0.78
N ARG A 31 6.48 -27.12 2.10
CA ARG A 31 5.49 -27.97 2.78
C ARG A 31 4.08 -27.58 2.39
N ASP A 32 3.79 -26.27 2.31
CA ASP A 32 2.44 -25.75 2.11
C ASP A 32 2.13 -25.41 0.63
N GLY A 33 2.88 -26.02 -0.32
CA GLY A 33 2.58 -26.00 -1.76
C GLY A 33 3.11 -24.81 -2.54
N GLY A 34 3.96 -23.96 -1.94
CA GLY A 34 4.59 -22.82 -2.60
C GLY A 34 5.99 -23.09 -3.18
N GLY A 35 6.48 -24.34 -3.12
CA GLY A 35 7.85 -24.69 -3.52
C GLY A 35 8.24 -24.29 -4.95
N TRP A 36 7.29 -24.17 -5.84
CA TRP A 36 7.48 -23.67 -7.20
C TRP A 36 7.97 -22.21 -7.28
N GLY A 37 7.73 -21.40 -6.23
CA GLY A 37 8.13 -20.00 -6.15
C GLY A 37 9.45 -19.79 -5.40
N GLU A 38 10.13 -20.85 -4.96
CA GLU A 38 11.33 -20.73 -4.13
C GLU A 38 12.45 -19.94 -4.81
N ASP A 39 12.69 -20.17 -6.09
CA ASP A 39 13.73 -19.46 -6.85
C ASP A 39 13.42 -17.95 -6.93
N GLU A 40 12.15 -17.59 -7.13
CA GLU A 40 11.71 -16.18 -7.13
C GLU A 40 11.90 -15.54 -5.75
N ILE A 41 11.60 -16.27 -4.67
CA ILE A 41 11.79 -15.80 -3.29
C ILE A 41 13.27 -15.60 -2.99
N ARG A 42 14.12 -16.54 -3.37
CA ARG A 42 15.58 -16.46 -3.18
C ARG A 42 16.21 -15.32 -3.95
N ALA A 43 15.85 -15.15 -5.22
CA ALA A 43 16.32 -14.04 -6.05
C ALA A 43 15.92 -12.68 -5.46
N LEU A 44 14.67 -12.55 -5.01
CA LEU A 44 14.19 -11.33 -4.36
C LEU A 44 14.90 -11.07 -3.03
N GLY A 45 15.13 -12.10 -2.23
CA GLY A 45 15.85 -11.99 -0.96
C GLY A 45 17.31 -11.58 -1.15
N ALA A 46 17.99 -12.09 -2.16
CA ALA A 46 19.35 -11.68 -2.52
C ALA A 46 19.36 -10.19 -2.96
N ARG A 47 18.38 -9.76 -3.77
CA ARG A 47 18.22 -8.36 -4.18
C ARG A 47 17.96 -7.46 -2.96
N ALA A 48 17.09 -7.86 -2.03
CA ALA A 48 16.76 -7.10 -0.82
C ALA A 48 17.97 -6.86 0.10
N GLY A 49 18.91 -7.80 0.15
CA GLY A 49 20.16 -7.69 0.92
C GLY A 49 21.32 -7.03 0.18
N SER A 50 21.14 -6.64 -1.08
CA SER A 50 22.18 -5.98 -1.88
C SER A 50 22.49 -4.58 -1.37
N ALA A 51 23.71 -4.09 -1.64
CA ALA A 51 24.12 -2.73 -1.28
C ALA A 51 23.22 -1.68 -1.93
N GLU A 52 22.82 -1.88 -3.18
CA GLU A 52 21.95 -0.99 -3.93
C GLU A 52 20.58 -0.80 -3.23
N VAL A 53 19.91 -1.89 -2.92
CA VAL A 53 18.57 -1.83 -2.26
C VAL A 53 18.68 -1.28 -0.84
N ARG A 54 19.76 -1.61 -0.12
CA ARG A 54 20.04 -1.03 1.20
C ARG A 54 20.24 0.49 1.14
N ASP A 55 20.86 0.99 0.09
CA ASP A 55 20.98 2.43 -0.16
C ASP A 55 19.63 3.07 -0.49
N TRP A 56 18.80 2.43 -1.34
CA TRP A 56 17.44 2.92 -1.58
C TRP A 56 16.63 3.01 -0.29
N ALA A 57 16.69 1.98 0.55
CA ALA A 57 16.02 1.95 1.85
C ALA A 57 16.45 3.12 2.75
N ARG A 58 17.76 3.33 2.87
CA ARG A 58 18.33 4.43 3.66
C ARG A 58 17.91 5.80 3.14
N MET A 59 17.95 6.01 1.82
CA MET A 59 17.56 7.28 1.19
C MET A 59 16.06 7.55 1.34
N ALA A 60 15.21 6.53 1.15
CA ALA A 60 13.77 6.65 1.31
C ALA A 60 13.37 7.03 2.74
N GLU A 61 13.96 6.37 3.75
CA GLU A 61 13.66 6.65 5.17
C GLU A 61 14.23 8.01 5.62
N ALA A 62 15.39 8.43 5.09
CA ALA A 62 15.99 9.72 5.40
C ALA A 62 15.25 10.90 4.73
N SER A 63 14.44 10.64 3.71
CA SER A 63 13.70 11.65 2.93
C SER A 63 12.19 11.36 2.98
N PRO A 64 11.51 11.68 4.10
CA PRO A 64 10.06 11.49 4.21
C PRO A 64 9.30 12.18 3.08
N PRO A 65 8.13 11.65 2.68
CA PRO A 65 7.33 12.24 1.61
C PRO A 65 6.89 13.67 1.94
N VAL A 66 6.79 14.51 0.92
CA VAL A 66 6.39 15.91 1.01
C VAL A 66 5.05 16.11 0.30
N LEU A 67 4.12 16.81 0.96
CA LEU A 67 2.84 17.17 0.36
C LEU A 67 2.93 18.56 -0.32
N HIS A 68 2.60 18.58 -1.59
CA HIS A 68 2.37 19.80 -2.36
C HIS A 68 0.87 19.98 -2.55
N THR A 69 0.26 20.85 -1.76
CA THR A 69 -1.19 21.14 -1.86
C THR A 69 -1.52 22.02 -3.06
N HIS A 70 -0.62 22.94 -3.41
CA HIS A 70 -0.78 23.89 -4.52
C HIS A 70 0.50 23.97 -5.35
N ASP A 71 0.33 24.28 -6.62
CA ASP A 71 1.44 24.63 -7.51
C ASP A 71 1.92 26.08 -7.27
N ARG A 72 2.96 26.49 -8.01
CA ARG A 72 3.54 27.85 -7.94
C ARG A 72 2.58 28.97 -8.35
N TYR A 73 1.46 28.65 -8.98
CA TYR A 73 0.44 29.61 -9.43
C TYR A 73 -0.79 29.63 -8.50
N GLY A 74 -0.81 28.82 -7.45
CA GLY A 74 -1.91 28.72 -6.50
C GLY A 74 -3.01 27.74 -6.90
N HIS A 75 -2.84 26.96 -7.99
CA HIS A 75 -3.78 25.89 -8.33
C HIS A 75 -3.57 24.69 -7.41
N ARG A 76 -4.67 24.13 -6.92
CA ARG A 76 -4.62 22.97 -6.06
C ARG A 76 -4.20 21.71 -6.83
N VAL A 77 -3.15 21.03 -6.35
CA VAL A 77 -2.59 19.83 -7.00
C VAL A 77 -2.62 18.59 -6.11
N ASP A 78 -2.57 18.73 -4.80
CA ASP A 78 -2.62 17.63 -3.82
C ASP A 78 -1.70 16.46 -4.19
N GLU A 79 -0.42 16.74 -4.43
CA GLU A 79 0.58 15.75 -4.81
C GLU A 79 1.48 15.39 -3.65
N VAL A 80 1.80 14.11 -3.54
CA VAL A 80 2.78 13.59 -2.58
C VAL A 80 4.05 13.26 -3.33
N GLU A 81 5.11 14.01 -3.07
CA GLU A 81 6.43 13.77 -3.61
C GLU A 81 7.18 12.78 -2.74
N PHE A 82 7.75 11.76 -3.37
CA PHE A 82 8.62 10.77 -2.74
C PHE A 82 10.03 10.86 -3.32
N HIS A 83 11.03 10.50 -2.51
CA HIS A 83 12.39 10.34 -3.01
C HIS A 83 12.44 9.27 -4.12
N PRO A 84 13.24 9.44 -5.20
CA PRO A 84 13.34 8.47 -6.29
C PRO A 84 13.63 7.04 -5.83
N ALA A 85 14.41 6.86 -4.76
CA ALA A 85 14.69 5.56 -4.17
C ALA A 85 13.43 4.83 -3.67
N TRP A 86 12.43 5.57 -3.15
CA TRP A 86 11.15 4.98 -2.76
C TRP A 86 10.39 4.42 -3.97
N HIS A 87 10.44 5.13 -5.11
CA HIS A 87 9.84 4.63 -6.36
C HIS A 87 10.54 3.38 -6.89
N GLN A 88 11.87 3.25 -6.70
CA GLN A 88 12.60 2.02 -7.03
C GLN A 88 12.15 0.83 -6.16
N LEU A 89 11.96 1.05 -4.85
CA LEU A 89 11.44 0.03 -3.95
C LEU A 89 10.02 -0.42 -4.35
N MET A 90 9.14 0.54 -4.68
CA MET A 90 7.78 0.27 -5.16
C MET A 90 7.79 -0.50 -6.48
N ALA A 91 8.58 -0.07 -7.45
CA ALA A 91 8.68 -0.75 -8.74
C ALA A 91 9.12 -2.21 -8.57
N ALA A 92 10.17 -2.45 -7.79
CA ALA A 92 10.64 -3.80 -7.49
C ALA A 92 9.59 -4.67 -6.79
N ALA A 93 8.81 -4.10 -5.86
CA ALA A 93 7.74 -4.82 -5.18
C ALA A 93 6.60 -5.20 -6.13
N VAL A 94 6.18 -4.27 -7.01
CA VAL A 94 5.13 -4.51 -8.02
C VAL A 94 5.58 -5.50 -9.08
N GLU A 95 6.78 -5.32 -9.64
CA GLU A 95 7.38 -6.22 -10.65
C GLU A 95 7.52 -7.66 -10.14
N SER A 96 7.86 -7.84 -8.87
CA SER A 96 7.97 -9.16 -8.25
C SER A 96 6.61 -9.76 -7.81
N GLY A 97 5.50 -9.03 -8.00
CA GLY A 97 4.15 -9.52 -7.75
C GLY A 97 3.75 -9.59 -6.28
N GLN A 98 4.31 -8.71 -5.44
CA GLN A 98 3.97 -8.65 -4.00
C GLN A 98 2.62 -7.97 -3.72
N HIS A 99 2.07 -7.24 -4.69
CA HIS A 99 0.75 -6.63 -4.67
C HIS A 99 -0.33 -7.63 -5.10
N ALA A 100 -1.34 -7.21 -5.85
CA ALA A 100 -2.49 -8.05 -6.20
C ALA A 100 -2.23 -9.19 -7.21
N ALA A 101 -1.01 -9.36 -7.73
CA ALA A 101 -0.71 -10.36 -8.76
C ALA A 101 -1.05 -11.81 -8.37
N ALA A 102 -1.05 -12.13 -7.05
CA ALA A 102 -1.43 -13.47 -6.58
C ALA A 102 -2.91 -13.82 -6.83
N TRP A 103 -3.79 -12.81 -6.92
CA TRP A 103 -5.22 -13.00 -7.19
C TRP A 103 -5.51 -13.40 -8.64
N ALA A 104 -4.64 -12.99 -9.58
CA ALA A 104 -4.71 -13.34 -10.99
C ALA A 104 -3.98 -14.66 -11.32
N ARG A 105 -3.30 -15.28 -10.34
CA ARG A 105 -2.51 -16.49 -10.53
C ARG A 105 -3.32 -17.70 -10.10
N ASP A 106 -3.88 -18.43 -11.04
CA ASP A 106 -4.58 -19.70 -10.78
C ASP A 106 -3.55 -20.85 -10.56
N ARG A 107 -2.88 -20.78 -9.40
CA ARG A 107 -1.91 -21.79 -8.98
C ARG A 107 -1.96 -21.99 -7.47
N PRO A 108 -2.09 -23.24 -6.97
CA PRO A 108 -1.98 -23.51 -5.53
C PRO A 108 -0.71 -22.92 -4.92
N GLY A 109 -0.83 -22.30 -3.75
CA GLY A 109 0.28 -21.64 -3.06
C GLY A 109 0.64 -20.24 -3.58
N ALA A 110 -0.09 -19.66 -4.54
CA ALA A 110 0.22 -18.32 -5.06
C ALA A 110 0.24 -17.23 -3.96
N HIS A 111 -0.74 -17.24 -3.06
CA HIS A 111 -0.78 -16.32 -1.92
C HIS A 111 0.35 -16.57 -0.91
N LEU A 112 0.75 -17.82 -0.71
CA LEU A 112 1.89 -18.19 0.15
C LEU A 112 3.21 -17.68 -0.44
N VAL A 113 3.44 -17.87 -1.74
CA VAL A 113 4.63 -17.34 -2.44
C VAL A 113 4.66 -15.81 -2.37
N ARG A 114 3.51 -15.15 -2.58
CA ARG A 114 3.37 -13.71 -2.39
C ARG A 114 3.74 -13.28 -0.97
N ALA A 115 3.22 -13.95 0.05
CA ALA A 115 3.49 -13.66 1.45
C ALA A 115 4.98 -13.82 1.79
N ALA A 116 5.64 -14.87 1.29
CA ALA A 116 7.06 -15.08 1.47
C ALA A 116 7.92 -13.99 0.80
N LYS A 117 7.53 -13.55 -0.41
CA LYS A 117 8.16 -12.42 -1.09
C LYS A 117 8.00 -11.11 -0.30
N PHE A 118 6.79 -10.83 0.19
CA PHE A 118 6.52 -9.66 1.01
C PHE A 118 7.37 -9.66 2.29
N TYR A 119 7.43 -10.79 3.00
CA TYR A 119 8.28 -10.97 4.17
C TYR A 119 9.77 -10.76 3.86
N ALA A 120 10.27 -11.31 2.76
CA ALA A 120 11.67 -11.15 2.38
C ALA A 120 12.00 -9.70 2.01
N TRP A 121 11.15 -9.03 1.24
CA TRP A 121 11.36 -7.66 0.77
C TRP A 121 11.18 -6.60 1.85
N ALA A 122 10.21 -6.77 2.76
CA ALA A 122 9.96 -5.86 3.87
C ALA A 122 11.14 -5.76 4.86
N GLN A 123 12.09 -6.72 4.84
CA GLN A 123 13.32 -6.63 5.63
C GLN A 123 14.29 -5.55 5.09
N ALA A 124 14.14 -5.10 3.84
CA ALA A 124 14.93 -4.02 3.30
C ALA A 124 14.39 -2.65 3.75
N GLU A 125 13.09 -2.41 3.54
CA GLU A 125 12.42 -1.16 3.87
C GLU A 125 10.90 -1.40 3.99
N PRO A 126 10.26 -1.10 5.13
CA PRO A 126 8.84 -1.43 5.34
C PRO A 126 7.85 -0.39 4.80
N GLY A 127 8.25 0.86 4.56
CA GLY A 127 7.34 1.96 4.29
C GLY A 127 6.56 1.81 2.99
N HIS A 128 7.23 1.42 1.91
CA HIS A 128 6.56 1.14 0.63
C HIS A 128 5.66 -0.11 0.69
N GLY A 129 5.77 -0.94 1.72
CA GLY A 129 4.90 -2.10 1.92
C GLY A 129 3.42 -1.75 2.13
N CYS A 130 3.11 -0.54 2.63
CA CYS A 130 1.73 -0.11 2.85
C CYS A 130 0.89 -0.05 1.56
N PRO A 131 1.26 0.71 0.50
CA PRO A 131 0.52 0.68 -0.76
C PRO A 131 0.51 -0.69 -1.45
N VAL A 132 1.58 -1.49 -1.32
CA VAL A 132 1.63 -2.87 -1.81
C VAL A 132 0.57 -3.73 -1.12
N SER A 133 0.48 -3.66 0.22
CA SER A 133 -0.51 -4.36 1.02
C SER A 133 -1.94 -3.90 0.70
N MET A 134 -2.18 -2.58 0.61
CA MET A 134 -3.50 -2.04 0.27
C MET A 134 -3.96 -2.51 -1.10
N THR A 135 -3.07 -2.57 -2.09
CA THR A 135 -3.38 -3.03 -3.44
C THR A 135 -3.73 -4.53 -3.45
N TYR A 136 -2.99 -5.36 -2.72
CA TYR A 136 -3.32 -6.77 -2.52
C TYR A 136 -4.70 -6.95 -1.87
N ALA A 137 -4.94 -6.19 -0.82
CA ALA A 137 -6.11 -6.31 0.03
C ALA A 137 -7.40 -5.77 -0.61
N ALA A 138 -7.30 -4.85 -1.58
CA ALA A 138 -8.47 -4.26 -2.22
C ALA A 138 -9.27 -5.26 -3.07
N VAL A 139 -8.61 -6.27 -3.67
CA VAL A 139 -9.23 -7.21 -4.61
C VAL A 139 -10.41 -7.98 -4.01
N PRO A 140 -10.30 -8.68 -2.87
CA PRO A 140 -11.43 -9.45 -2.34
C PRO A 140 -12.63 -8.56 -1.98
N ALA A 141 -12.41 -7.35 -1.50
CA ALA A 141 -13.48 -6.40 -1.24
C ALA A 141 -14.13 -5.90 -2.54
N LEU A 142 -13.32 -5.62 -3.57
CA LEU A 142 -13.80 -5.14 -4.87
C LEU A 142 -14.65 -6.20 -5.60
N ARG A 143 -14.36 -7.48 -5.41
CA ARG A 143 -15.13 -8.60 -5.98
C ARG A 143 -16.58 -8.67 -5.49
N ALA A 144 -16.94 -7.92 -4.42
CA ALA A 144 -18.33 -7.74 -4.04
C ALA A 144 -19.15 -6.90 -5.06
N GLN A 145 -18.48 -6.23 -6.00
CA GLN A 145 -19.08 -5.49 -7.12
C GLN A 145 -18.47 -5.98 -8.44
N PRO A 146 -19.08 -6.97 -9.12
CA PRO A 146 -18.47 -7.69 -10.25
C PRO A 146 -18.04 -6.80 -11.41
N ASP A 147 -18.81 -5.77 -11.78
CA ASP A 147 -18.48 -4.87 -12.87
C ASP A 147 -17.23 -4.03 -12.59
N LEU A 148 -17.12 -3.52 -11.36
CA LEU A 148 -15.92 -2.81 -10.91
C LEU A 148 -14.73 -3.76 -10.79
N ALA A 149 -14.93 -4.97 -10.27
CA ALA A 149 -13.87 -5.97 -10.20
C ALA A 149 -13.34 -6.31 -11.59
N ALA A 150 -14.21 -6.57 -12.56
CA ALA A 150 -13.81 -6.86 -13.94
C ALA A 150 -12.98 -5.74 -14.58
N ALA A 151 -13.29 -4.47 -14.27
CA ALA A 151 -12.57 -3.32 -14.81
C ALA A 151 -11.23 -3.04 -14.12
N TYR A 152 -11.16 -3.17 -12.79
CA TYR A 152 -10.03 -2.70 -11.99
C TYR A 152 -9.05 -3.81 -11.55
N GLU A 153 -9.54 -5.04 -11.28
CA GLU A 153 -8.70 -6.14 -10.80
C GLU A 153 -7.53 -6.48 -11.76
N PRO A 154 -7.72 -6.56 -13.09
CA PRO A 154 -6.60 -6.83 -14.00
C PRO A 154 -5.49 -5.78 -13.92
N LEU A 155 -5.85 -4.51 -13.71
CA LEU A 155 -4.90 -3.40 -13.59
C LEU A 155 -4.23 -3.38 -12.20
N LEU A 156 -4.96 -3.71 -11.14
CA LEU A 156 -4.40 -3.88 -9.78
C LEU A 156 -3.42 -5.06 -9.73
N ALA A 157 -3.65 -6.12 -10.52
CA ALA A 157 -2.79 -7.30 -10.57
C ALA A 157 -1.62 -7.17 -11.56
N ALA A 158 -1.60 -6.14 -12.40
CA ALA A 158 -0.56 -5.94 -13.40
C ALA A 158 0.81 -5.65 -12.77
N ALA A 159 1.86 -6.35 -13.21
CA ALA A 159 3.22 -6.17 -12.71
C ALA A 159 3.89 -4.88 -13.27
N VAL A 160 3.15 -3.79 -13.29
CA VAL A 160 3.58 -2.47 -13.81
C VAL A 160 3.31 -1.42 -12.76
N TYR A 161 4.36 -0.78 -12.27
CA TYR A 161 4.27 0.39 -11.40
C TYR A 161 4.19 1.66 -12.26
N ASP A 162 3.07 2.36 -12.19
CA ASP A 162 2.83 3.62 -12.91
C ASP A 162 2.37 4.69 -11.90
N SER A 163 3.25 5.61 -11.54
CA SER A 163 2.98 6.67 -10.56
C SER A 163 2.29 7.90 -11.13
N ALA A 164 2.10 7.99 -12.46
CA ALA A 164 1.54 9.18 -13.08
C ALA A 164 0.06 9.41 -12.67
N PRO A 165 -0.35 10.65 -12.35
CA PRO A 165 -1.73 10.98 -11.99
C PRO A 165 -2.60 11.05 -13.26
N ARG A 166 -3.16 9.91 -13.65
CA ARG A 166 -4.04 9.74 -14.81
C ARG A 166 -5.32 8.99 -14.44
N PRO A 167 -6.38 9.05 -15.26
CA PRO A 167 -7.57 8.22 -15.07
C PRO A 167 -7.16 6.75 -14.88
N PRO A 168 -7.65 6.05 -13.83
CA PRO A 168 -7.19 4.69 -13.53
C PRO A 168 -7.30 3.73 -14.71
N LEU A 169 -8.43 3.74 -15.43
CA LEU A 169 -8.65 2.83 -16.55
C LEU A 169 -7.82 3.14 -17.81
N ALA A 170 -7.10 4.29 -17.83
CA ALA A 170 -6.14 4.64 -18.89
C ALA A 170 -4.68 4.25 -18.51
N LYS A 171 -4.46 3.64 -17.34
CA LYS A 171 -3.14 3.22 -16.86
C LYS A 171 -2.87 1.75 -17.19
N ARG A 172 -1.61 1.35 -17.08
CA ARG A 172 -1.19 -0.05 -17.28
C ARG A 172 -1.09 -0.85 -15.99
N GLY A 173 -1.08 -0.16 -14.84
CA GLY A 173 -1.06 -0.75 -13.51
C GLY A 173 -1.55 0.25 -12.49
N LEU A 174 -2.19 -0.23 -11.44
CA LEU A 174 -2.81 0.58 -10.39
C LEU A 174 -2.30 0.21 -9.02
N ILE A 175 -2.34 1.19 -8.12
CA ILE A 175 -2.21 0.98 -6.69
C ILE A 175 -3.46 1.48 -5.97
N ALA A 176 -3.83 0.81 -4.87
CA ALA A 176 -5.00 1.13 -4.07
C ALA A 176 -4.62 1.69 -2.69
N GLY A 177 -5.49 2.55 -2.17
CA GLY A 177 -5.46 3.04 -0.80
C GLY A 177 -6.74 2.71 -0.04
N MET A 178 -6.79 3.08 1.23
CA MET A 178 -7.96 2.86 2.08
C MET A 178 -8.19 4.05 3.01
N SER A 179 -9.48 4.37 3.24
CA SER A 179 -9.87 5.51 4.03
C SER A 179 -11.14 5.22 4.84
N MET A 180 -11.00 4.91 6.13
CA MET A 180 -12.12 4.53 7.00
C MET A 180 -12.30 5.45 8.20
N THR A 181 -11.20 5.71 8.93
CA THR A 181 -11.18 6.38 10.22
C THR A 181 -11.44 7.88 10.09
N GLU A 182 -12.32 8.43 10.91
CA GLU A 182 -12.58 9.87 11.05
C GLU A 182 -11.97 10.41 12.36
N LYS A 183 -12.07 11.73 12.60
CA LYS A 183 -11.47 12.39 13.79
C LYS A 183 -11.97 11.83 15.11
N GLN A 184 -13.23 11.41 15.19
CA GLN A 184 -13.80 10.80 16.41
C GLN A 184 -13.22 9.41 16.73
N GLY A 185 -12.48 8.80 15.81
CA GLY A 185 -11.78 7.54 16.00
C GLY A 185 -12.21 6.42 15.04
N GLY A 186 -11.46 5.33 15.05
CA GLY A 186 -11.67 4.16 14.18
C GLY A 186 -12.26 2.95 14.89
N SER A 187 -12.45 2.99 16.21
CA SER A 187 -13.01 1.88 16.99
C SER A 187 -14.49 1.64 16.72
N ASP A 188 -15.22 2.68 16.34
CA ASP A 188 -16.62 2.62 15.91
C ASP A 188 -16.80 3.35 14.58
N VAL A 189 -16.54 2.67 13.48
CA VAL A 189 -16.72 3.22 12.12
C VAL A 189 -18.18 3.43 11.75
N ARG A 190 -19.14 2.88 12.51
CA ARG A 190 -20.56 3.15 12.29
C ARG A 190 -20.95 4.57 12.67
N ALA A 191 -20.19 5.19 13.57
CA ALA A 191 -20.34 6.59 13.95
C ALA A 191 -19.74 7.57 12.92
N ASN A 192 -19.25 7.11 11.77
CA ASN A 192 -18.75 7.96 10.71
C ASN A 192 -19.83 8.94 10.23
N THR A 193 -19.41 10.17 9.95
CA THR A 193 -20.27 11.28 9.52
C THR A 193 -20.08 11.66 8.06
N THR A 194 -19.04 11.18 7.40
CA THR A 194 -18.86 11.35 5.95
C THR A 194 -20.09 10.83 5.22
N ALA A 195 -20.73 11.69 4.44
CA ALA A 195 -21.99 11.41 3.76
C ALA A 195 -21.75 11.07 2.28
N ALA A 196 -22.62 10.22 1.74
CA ALA A 196 -22.68 9.86 0.32
C ALA A 196 -24.09 10.14 -0.20
N VAL A 197 -24.21 11.04 -1.16
CA VAL A 197 -25.47 11.40 -1.82
C VAL A 197 -25.51 10.78 -3.21
N PRO A 198 -26.55 9.98 -3.57
CA PRO A 198 -26.64 9.39 -4.88
C PRO A 198 -26.76 10.43 -5.99
N ALA A 199 -26.06 10.21 -7.12
CA ALA A 199 -26.17 10.99 -8.34
C ALA A 199 -26.98 10.23 -9.41
N VAL A 200 -27.39 10.93 -10.48
CA VAL A 200 -28.30 10.40 -11.49
C VAL A 200 -27.69 9.26 -12.32
N ASP A 201 -26.36 9.25 -12.44
CA ASP A 201 -25.58 8.27 -13.23
C ASP A 201 -25.20 7.00 -12.46
N GLY A 202 -25.71 6.83 -11.24
CA GLY A 202 -25.40 5.68 -10.37
C GLY A 202 -24.11 5.87 -9.56
N SER A 203 -23.41 6.97 -9.70
CA SER A 203 -22.34 7.38 -8.80
C SER A 203 -22.89 8.01 -7.52
N TYR A 204 -22.01 8.32 -6.59
CA TYR A 204 -22.32 9.05 -5.36
C TYR A 204 -21.36 10.22 -5.17
N LEU A 205 -21.85 11.29 -4.59
CA LEU A 205 -21.07 12.46 -4.20
C LEU A 205 -20.73 12.36 -2.71
N ILE A 206 -19.45 12.24 -2.41
CA ILE A 206 -18.94 12.06 -1.05
C ILE A 206 -18.56 13.40 -0.47
N THR A 207 -19.09 13.72 0.71
CA THR A 207 -18.75 14.94 1.46
C THR A 207 -18.44 14.59 2.92
N GLY A 208 -17.29 15.04 3.42
CA GLY A 208 -16.84 14.78 4.77
C GLY A 208 -15.31 14.73 4.89
N HIS A 209 -14.80 13.98 5.86
CA HIS A 209 -13.37 13.89 6.10
C HIS A 209 -12.93 12.50 6.50
N LYS A 210 -11.64 12.21 6.32
CA LYS A 210 -10.97 11.05 6.91
C LYS A 210 -9.69 11.46 7.63
N TRP A 211 -9.53 10.94 8.85
CA TRP A 211 -8.40 11.25 9.71
C TRP A 211 -7.13 10.46 9.36
N PHE A 212 -7.31 9.26 8.79
CA PHE A 212 -6.26 8.43 8.26
C PHE A 212 -6.66 7.86 6.89
N THR A 213 -5.98 8.30 5.84
CA THR A 213 -6.02 7.68 4.52
C THR A 213 -4.65 7.08 4.23
N SER A 214 -4.61 5.77 4.08
CA SER A 214 -3.39 5.05 3.72
C SER A 214 -3.10 5.20 2.24
N ALA A 215 -1.81 5.40 1.91
CA ALA A 215 -1.33 5.54 0.55
C ALA A 215 -2.07 6.62 -0.26
N PRO A 216 -2.06 7.91 0.18
CA PRO A 216 -2.88 8.98 -0.40
C PRO A 216 -2.53 9.33 -1.86
N MET A 217 -1.39 8.85 -2.38
CA MET A 217 -0.97 8.97 -3.77
C MET A 217 -1.58 7.88 -4.67
N SER A 218 -2.34 6.93 -4.12
CA SER A 218 -2.94 5.81 -4.87
C SER A 218 -3.91 6.29 -5.96
N ASP A 219 -4.15 5.42 -6.93
CA ASP A 219 -5.04 5.67 -8.07
C ASP A 219 -6.51 5.57 -7.67
N VAL A 220 -6.82 4.62 -6.78
CA VAL A 220 -8.16 4.33 -6.29
C VAL A 220 -8.13 4.07 -4.78
N PHE A 221 -9.27 4.32 -4.14
CA PHE A 221 -9.43 4.12 -2.69
C PHE A 221 -10.72 3.36 -2.41
N LEU A 222 -10.67 2.43 -1.44
CA LEU A 222 -11.87 1.95 -0.79
C LEU A 222 -12.15 2.79 0.45
N ILE A 223 -13.35 3.39 0.50
CA ILE A 223 -13.75 4.32 1.56
C ILE A 223 -15.09 3.92 2.15
N LEU A 224 -15.37 4.35 3.39
CA LEU A 224 -16.68 4.23 4.01
C LEU A 224 -17.36 5.59 4.11
N ALA A 225 -18.64 5.66 3.70
CA ALA A 225 -19.48 6.84 3.87
C ALA A 225 -20.95 6.44 4.14
N GLN A 226 -21.72 7.31 4.78
CA GLN A 226 -23.15 7.14 5.06
C GLN A 226 -23.95 7.44 3.80
N ALA A 227 -24.51 6.41 3.19
CA ALA A 227 -25.53 6.51 2.14
C ALA A 227 -26.95 6.50 2.75
N PRO A 228 -28.00 6.76 1.96
CA PRO A 228 -29.38 6.65 2.45
C PRO A 228 -29.70 5.30 3.10
N GLU A 229 -29.11 4.22 2.60
CA GLU A 229 -29.29 2.85 3.09
C GLU A 229 -28.39 2.51 4.29
N GLY A 230 -27.53 3.43 4.70
CA GLY A 230 -26.56 3.27 5.79
C GLY A 230 -25.11 3.25 5.33
N LEU A 231 -24.22 2.88 6.25
CA LEU A 231 -22.78 2.88 5.99
C LEU A 231 -22.40 1.94 4.86
N THR A 232 -21.89 2.50 3.77
CA THR A 232 -21.60 1.82 2.50
C THR A 232 -20.11 1.96 2.15
N CYS A 233 -19.58 0.94 1.48
CA CYS A 233 -18.23 0.96 0.91
C CYS A 233 -18.27 1.53 -0.50
N PHE A 234 -17.31 2.38 -0.84
CA PHE A 234 -17.20 3.01 -2.16
C PHE A 234 -15.82 2.86 -2.74
N LEU A 235 -15.73 2.72 -4.06
CA LEU A 235 -14.53 2.91 -4.85
C LEU A 235 -14.46 4.37 -5.28
N LEU A 236 -13.40 5.08 -4.88
CA LEU A 236 -13.16 6.48 -5.20
C LEU A 236 -11.86 6.59 -6.01
N PRO A 237 -11.89 7.01 -7.28
CA PRO A 237 -10.69 7.27 -8.06
C PRO A 237 -10.10 8.65 -7.68
N ARG A 238 -8.77 8.77 -7.72
CA ARG A 238 -8.08 10.05 -7.50
C ARG A 238 -8.23 11.00 -8.69
N VAL A 239 -8.27 10.46 -9.90
CA VAL A 239 -8.46 11.19 -11.16
C VAL A 239 -9.70 10.61 -11.86
N LEU A 240 -10.61 11.48 -12.28
CA LEU A 240 -11.85 11.10 -12.94
C LEU A 240 -11.61 10.68 -14.40
N PRO A 241 -12.58 10.00 -15.05
CA PRO A 241 -12.44 9.57 -16.45
C PRO A 241 -12.16 10.69 -17.46
N ASP A 242 -12.61 11.90 -17.18
CA ASP A 242 -12.36 13.08 -17.98
C ASP A 242 -10.97 13.70 -17.80
N GLY A 243 -10.14 13.12 -16.91
CA GLY A 243 -8.81 13.60 -16.58
C GLY A 243 -8.76 14.66 -15.49
N THR A 244 -9.89 15.10 -14.97
CA THR A 244 -9.92 16.06 -13.85
C THR A 244 -9.59 15.37 -12.53
N ARG A 245 -9.03 16.12 -11.59
CA ARG A 245 -8.81 15.63 -10.22
C ARG A 245 -10.15 15.48 -9.51
N ASN A 246 -10.35 14.35 -8.86
CA ASN A 246 -11.52 14.19 -7.99
C ASN A 246 -11.43 15.15 -6.79
N ALA A 247 -12.56 15.56 -6.26
CA ALA A 247 -12.66 16.52 -5.15
C ALA A 247 -12.24 15.91 -3.79
N MET A 248 -11.06 15.34 -3.77
CA MET A 248 -10.36 14.74 -2.64
C MET A 248 -9.17 15.64 -2.28
N ARG A 249 -9.26 16.36 -1.17
CA ARG A 249 -8.27 17.34 -0.73
C ARG A 249 -7.37 16.76 0.35
N LEU A 250 -6.08 16.66 0.09
CA LEU A 250 -5.09 16.28 1.09
C LEU A 250 -4.81 17.50 1.98
N MET A 251 -5.10 17.39 3.27
CA MET A 251 -4.94 18.49 4.22
C MET A 251 -3.55 18.51 4.83
N ARG A 252 -3.02 17.35 5.19
CA ARG A 252 -1.63 17.17 5.65
C ARG A 252 -1.24 15.70 5.64
N LEU A 253 0.06 15.43 5.64
CA LEU A 253 0.61 14.11 5.96
C LEU A 253 0.74 13.96 7.47
N LYS A 254 0.63 12.71 7.95
CA LYS A 254 0.83 12.39 9.37
C LYS A 254 2.30 12.47 9.74
N ASP A 255 2.60 13.14 10.84
CA ASP A 255 3.89 13.04 11.52
C ASP A 255 3.95 11.73 12.32
N LYS A 256 4.96 10.89 12.05
CA LYS A 256 5.06 9.52 12.59
C LYS A 256 6.43 9.30 13.22
N LEU A 257 6.45 8.49 14.30
CA LEU A 257 7.70 8.09 14.97
C LEU A 257 8.57 7.17 14.11
N GLY A 258 7.95 6.27 13.35
CA GLY A 258 8.61 5.35 12.43
C GLY A 258 7.83 5.19 11.15
N ASN A 259 8.31 4.36 10.23
CA ASN A 259 7.71 4.17 8.91
C ASN A 259 7.57 5.50 8.16
N ARG A 260 8.62 6.32 8.22
CA ARG A 260 8.59 7.71 7.78
C ARG A 260 8.58 7.87 6.28
N SER A 261 9.12 6.90 5.55
CA SER A 261 9.07 6.83 4.08
C SER A 261 7.67 6.60 3.53
N ASN A 262 6.72 6.10 4.35
CA ASN A 262 5.32 5.91 3.98
C ASN A 262 4.50 7.19 4.19
N ALA A 263 3.60 7.52 3.25
CA ALA A 263 2.63 8.58 3.40
C ALA A 263 1.31 8.07 3.98
N SER A 264 0.78 8.81 4.96
CA SER A 264 -0.59 8.69 5.44
C SER A 264 -1.16 10.11 5.58
N ALA A 265 -2.37 10.37 5.10
CA ALA A 265 -2.91 11.73 5.04
C ALA A 265 -4.22 11.90 5.80
N GLU A 266 -4.49 13.15 6.19
CA GLU A 266 -5.82 13.63 6.49
C GLU A 266 -6.44 14.16 5.20
N ILE A 267 -7.68 13.76 4.93
CA ILE A 267 -8.37 14.11 3.68
C ILE A 267 -9.72 14.70 3.97
N GLU A 268 -10.09 15.71 3.19
CA GLU A 268 -11.45 16.24 3.09
C GLU A 268 -12.00 15.96 1.69
N TYR A 269 -13.26 15.55 1.65
CA TYR A 269 -14.02 15.32 0.44
C TYR A 269 -15.08 16.41 0.27
N GLU A 270 -15.15 16.99 -0.91
CA GLU A 270 -16.13 18.04 -1.23
C GLU A 270 -16.86 17.65 -2.52
N GLN A 271 -17.90 16.82 -2.37
CA GLN A 271 -18.63 16.19 -3.47
C GLN A 271 -17.73 15.31 -4.36
N ALA A 272 -16.81 14.58 -3.76
CA ALA A 272 -15.95 13.65 -4.49
C ALA A 272 -16.77 12.49 -5.09
N VAL A 273 -16.54 12.19 -6.36
CA VAL A 273 -17.28 11.15 -7.10
C VAL A 273 -16.77 9.76 -6.70
N ALA A 274 -17.69 8.84 -6.40
CA ALA A 274 -17.38 7.46 -6.04
C ALA A 274 -18.48 6.50 -6.50
N TRP A 275 -18.17 5.22 -6.60
CA TRP A 275 -19.11 4.16 -6.96
C TRP A 275 -19.27 3.17 -5.81
N PRO A 276 -20.48 2.68 -5.51
CA PRO A 276 -20.71 1.72 -4.43
C PRO A 276 -20.02 0.38 -4.75
N VAL A 277 -19.48 -0.25 -3.72
CA VAL A 277 -18.87 -1.58 -3.76
C VAL A 277 -19.68 -2.50 -2.86
N GLY A 278 -20.31 -3.49 -3.45
CA GLY A 278 -21.21 -4.40 -2.77
C GLY A 278 -22.57 -3.78 -2.43
N GLU A 279 -23.28 -4.40 -1.50
CA GLU A 279 -24.63 -4.02 -1.10
C GLU A 279 -24.62 -2.70 -0.29
N PRO A 280 -25.38 -1.66 -0.67
CA PRO A 280 -25.53 -0.44 0.12
C PRO A 280 -26.00 -0.74 1.55
N GLY A 281 -25.50 0.01 2.53
CA GLY A 281 -25.74 -0.21 3.95
C GLY A 281 -24.92 -1.36 4.58
N ARG A 282 -24.16 -2.10 3.77
CA ARG A 282 -23.30 -3.21 4.23
C ARG A 282 -21.80 -2.94 4.12
N GLY A 283 -21.41 -1.68 4.10
CA GLY A 283 -20.03 -1.27 3.84
C GLY A 283 -19.00 -1.85 4.80
N VAL A 284 -19.34 -2.05 6.09
CA VAL A 284 -18.42 -2.69 7.05
C VAL A 284 -18.10 -4.12 6.62
N ARG A 285 -19.11 -4.90 6.20
CA ARG A 285 -18.91 -6.27 5.75
C ARG A 285 -18.00 -6.32 4.52
N THR A 286 -18.18 -5.42 3.58
CA THR A 286 -17.37 -5.34 2.36
C THR A 286 -15.92 -4.96 2.68
N ILE A 287 -15.70 -3.88 3.45
CA ILE A 287 -14.34 -3.38 3.70
C ILE A 287 -13.52 -4.26 4.65
N VAL A 288 -14.18 -5.08 5.47
CA VAL A 288 -13.51 -6.05 6.37
C VAL A 288 -12.71 -7.08 5.56
N GLU A 289 -13.14 -7.44 4.36
CA GLU A 289 -12.36 -8.31 3.47
C GLU A 289 -10.98 -7.69 3.18
N MET A 290 -10.93 -6.38 2.87
CA MET A 290 -9.68 -5.64 2.73
C MET A 290 -8.89 -5.58 4.04
N VAL A 291 -9.55 -5.27 5.16
CA VAL A 291 -8.91 -5.16 6.47
C VAL A 291 -8.25 -6.46 6.90
N ASN A 292 -8.87 -7.61 6.64
CA ASN A 292 -8.32 -8.92 7.00
C ASN A 292 -6.99 -9.18 6.27
N MET A 293 -6.92 -8.85 4.99
CA MET A 293 -5.69 -9.01 4.21
C MET A 293 -4.58 -8.05 4.67
N THR A 294 -4.92 -6.80 4.98
CA THR A 294 -3.94 -5.85 5.51
C THR A 294 -3.43 -6.25 6.90
N ARG A 295 -4.27 -6.84 7.74
CA ARG A 295 -3.85 -7.39 9.05
C ARG A 295 -2.86 -8.54 8.89
N LEU A 296 -3.08 -9.44 7.92
CA LEU A 296 -2.12 -10.49 7.59
C LEU A 296 -0.76 -9.88 7.21
N ASP A 297 -0.76 -8.88 6.35
CA ASP A 297 0.48 -8.21 5.95
C ASP A 297 1.16 -7.45 7.10
N CYS A 298 0.40 -6.91 8.05
CA CYS A 298 0.97 -6.34 9.27
C CYS A 298 1.72 -7.40 10.11
N VAL A 299 1.18 -8.63 10.18
CA VAL A 299 1.88 -9.76 10.85
C VAL A 299 3.17 -10.10 10.11
N LEU A 300 3.11 -10.23 8.78
CA LEU A 300 4.27 -10.53 7.94
C LEU A 300 5.35 -9.42 8.04
N GLY A 301 4.94 -8.15 7.96
CA GLY A 301 5.84 -6.99 8.08
C GLY A 301 6.49 -6.91 9.47
N SER A 302 5.74 -7.18 10.54
CA SER A 302 6.27 -7.21 11.89
C SER A 302 7.28 -8.35 12.07
N ALA A 303 6.98 -9.55 11.57
CA ALA A 303 7.89 -10.69 11.58
C ALA A 303 9.16 -10.40 10.76
N ALA A 304 9.02 -9.75 9.60
CA ALA A 304 10.15 -9.31 8.78
C ALA A 304 11.06 -8.32 9.52
N GLY A 305 10.47 -7.34 10.22
CA GLY A 305 11.21 -6.37 11.04
C GLY A 305 11.96 -7.04 12.19
N MET A 306 11.32 -7.97 12.92
CA MET A 306 11.97 -8.77 13.95
C MET A 306 13.13 -9.59 13.38
N ARG A 307 12.95 -10.22 12.23
CA ARG A 307 14.02 -11.00 11.59
C ARG A 307 15.20 -10.12 11.15
N ALA A 308 14.92 -8.96 10.58
CA ALA A 308 15.94 -8.00 10.19
C ALA A 308 16.75 -7.53 11.41
N GLY A 309 16.07 -7.15 12.51
CA GLY A 309 16.72 -6.72 13.74
C GLY A 309 17.58 -7.84 14.38
N LEU A 310 17.04 -9.06 14.47
CA LEU A 310 17.77 -10.21 14.99
C LEU A 310 19.04 -10.52 14.17
N ARG A 311 18.95 -10.42 12.83
CA ARG A 311 20.11 -10.65 11.95
C ARG A 311 21.22 -9.65 12.21
N GLN A 312 20.88 -8.37 12.41
CA GLN A 312 21.87 -7.35 12.77
C GLN A 312 22.50 -7.63 14.14
N ALA A 313 21.67 -7.98 15.13
CA ALA A 313 22.16 -8.29 16.48
C ALA A 313 23.09 -9.52 16.52
N LEU A 314 22.77 -10.56 15.74
CA LEU A 314 23.63 -11.77 15.65
C LEU A 314 24.92 -11.52 14.89
N HIS A 315 24.95 -10.54 13.99
CA HIS A 315 26.15 -10.16 13.26
C HIS A 315 27.10 -9.32 14.11
N HIS A 316 26.57 -8.47 14.99
CA HIS A 316 27.34 -7.62 15.90
C HIS A 316 27.98 -8.43 17.02
#